data_a4326118746373233d3f50522dc91eea
#
_entry.id   a4326118746373233d3f50522dc91eea
#
_cell.length_a   1.000
_cell.length_b   1.000
_cell.length_c   1.000
_cell.angle_alpha   90.00
_cell.angle_beta   90.00
_cell.angle_gamma   90.00
#
_symmetry.space_group_name_H-M   'P 1'
#
loop_
_entity.id
_entity.type
_entity.pdbx_description
1 polymer ?
#
loop_
_entity_poly.entity_id
_entity_poly.type
_entity_poly.pdbx_seq_one_letter_code
_entity_poly.pdbx_strand_id
1 'polypeptide(L)'
;MKICILTQPLHTNYGGLLQAYALQTVLKRMGHDVLTEDRKRLVPHLSFWGRLKQISILRRMAGKTPYPVSPEPPLRQFLSCNTDRFIGNNISMTLPVYGDSAFLQEKYNFDAYIVGSDQVWRPIYSPNLSNYFLDFTLGHHVKRIAYAASFGTDEWEFTSKQTAECSELVKKFDAVSVREDSGVKLCKRYFGIDAVHLLDPTMLLEKEDYINLVIAEDEPVHRGNVMTYFLDRTEEKDLMVDMICQRLYGTSFSVMPEKQYCEVGPRGLSRCIFPSVTSWLRGFMDADYVVTDSFHGTVFSIIFNKPFIAIANKERGLSRFSSLLKMFGLEDRLVFSAEDLTVELLSGKMDFNKVNAIRRYEQAKALMFIENSLK
;
A
#
# COMPACT_ATOMS: atom_id res chain seq x y z
N MET A 1 0.99 -4.10 -26.02
CA MET A 1 1.81 -2.93 -25.69
C MET A 1 2.85 -3.32 -24.65
N LYS A 2 3.96 -2.63 -24.65
CA LYS A 2 4.97 -2.71 -23.57
C LYS A 2 4.72 -1.59 -22.57
N ILE A 3 4.43 -1.95 -21.31
CA ILE A 3 3.93 -1.01 -20.29
C ILE A 3 4.90 -0.98 -19.10
N CYS A 4 5.18 0.23 -18.60
CA CYS A 4 5.89 0.43 -17.34
C CYS A 4 4.93 0.91 -16.26
N ILE A 5 4.92 0.25 -15.10
CA ILE A 5 4.19 0.69 -13.90
C ILE A 5 5.18 1.44 -13.00
N LEU A 6 4.84 2.67 -12.60
CA LEU A 6 5.54 3.46 -11.59
C LEU A 6 4.71 3.50 -10.32
N THR A 7 5.24 2.95 -9.24
CA THR A 7 4.63 2.99 -7.91
C THR A 7 5.66 3.30 -6.84
N GLN A 8 5.25 3.40 -5.57
CA GLN A 8 6.19 3.57 -4.47
C GLN A 8 7.21 2.42 -4.42
N PRO A 9 8.46 2.67 -3.98
CA PRO A 9 9.48 1.64 -3.90
C PRO A 9 9.01 0.40 -3.16
N LEU A 10 9.14 -0.76 -3.81
CA LEU A 10 8.72 -2.04 -3.24
C LEU A 10 9.71 -2.51 -2.19
N HIS A 11 9.22 -2.87 -0.99
CA HIS A 11 10.03 -3.42 0.09
C HIS A 11 9.16 -4.25 1.07
N THR A 12 8.94 -3.82 2.31
CA THR A 12 8.24 -4.58 3.37
C THR A 12 6.77 -4.21 3.55
N ASN A 13 6.23 -3.32 2.71
CA ASN A 13 4.82 -2.95 2.75
C ASN A 13 3.97 -3.95 1.94
N TYR A 14 3.33 -4.90 2.61
CA TYR A 14 2.52 -5.94 1.98
C TYR A 14 1.50 -5.38 0.97
N GLY A 15 0.76 -4.35 1.36
CA GLY A 15 -0.20 -3.70 0.47
C GLY A 15 0.46 -3.05 -0.75
N GLY A 16 1.62 -2.42 -0.56
CA GLY A 16 2.42 -1.85 -1.65
C GLY A 16 2.90 -2.92 -2.64
N LEU A 17 3.29 -4.11 -2.15
CA LEU A 17 3.67 -5.24 -2.99
C LEU A 17 2.49 -5.81 -3.76
N LEU A 18 1.38 -6.04 -3.06
CA LEU A 18 0.21 -6.68 -3.63
C LEU A 18 -0.54 -5.79 -4.64
N GLN A 19 -0.54 -4.46 -4.45
CA GLN A 19 -1.12 -3.56 -5.46
C GLN A 19 -0.28 -3.54 -6.75
N ALA A 20 1.06 -3.59 -6.65
CA ALA A 20 1.93 -3.68 -7.82
C ALA A 20 1.76 -5.03 -8.54
N TYR A 21 1.74 -6.13 -7.78
CA TYR A 21 1.44 -7.47 -8.28
C TYR A 21 0.09 -7.53 -9.00
N ALA A 22 -0.95 -6.98 -8.38
CA ALA A 22 -2.30 -7.02 -8.92
C ALA A 22 -2.42 -6.23 -10.23
N LEU A 23 -1.93 -4.98 -10.27
CA LEU A 23 -1.97 -4.19 -11.48
C LEU A 23 -1.19 -4.85 -12.61
N GLN A 24 0.03 -5.35 -12.32
CA GLN A 24 0.83 -6.06 -13.30
C GLN A 24 0.14 -7.32 -13.82
N THR A 25 -0.51 -8.09 -12.94
CA THR A 25 -1.25 -9.31 -13.30
C THR A 25 -2.45 -8.99 -14.19
N VAL A 26 -3.21 -7.96 -13.87
CA VAL A 26 -4.37 -7.51 -14.68
C VAL A 26 -3.92 -7.12 -16.09
N LEU A 27 -2.88 -6.28 -16.21
CA LEU A 27 -2.35 -5.84 -17.50
C LEU A 27 -1.77 -7.00 -18.32
N LYS A 28 -1.09 -7.95 -17.69
CA LYS A 28 -0.60 -9.17 -18.36
C LYS A 28 -1.76 -10.05 -18.86
N ARG A 29 -2.84 -10.17 -18.09
CA ARG A 29 -4.08 -10.89 -18.52
C ARG A 29 -4.77 -10.20 -19.71
N MET A 30 -4.60 -8.88 -19.84
CA MET A 30 -5.05 -8.12 -21.03
C MET A 30 -4.12 -8.28 -22.24
N GLY A 31 -3.04 -9.06 -22.13
CA GLY A 31 -2.12 -9.35 -23.25
C GLY A 31 -0.98 -8.35 -23.40
N HIS A 32 -0.66 -7.56 -22.38
CA HIS A 32 0.45 -6.60 -22.41
C HIS A 32 1.76 -7.20 -21.86
N ASP A 33 2.90 -6.71 -22.34
CA ASP A 33 4.21 -6.94 -21.74
C ASP A 33 4.46 -5.86 -20.68
N VAL A 34 4.58 -6.25 -19.42
CA VAL A 34 4.52 -5.30 -18.29
C VAL A 34 5.70 -5.47 -17.36
N LEU A 35 6.39 -4.36 -17.10
CA LEU A 35 7.41 -4.25 -16.06
C LEU A 35 6.99 -3.21 -15.02
N THR A 36 7.35 -3.46 -13.76
CA THR A 36 7.25 -2.45 -12.69
C THR A 36 8.62 -1.81 -12.48
N GLU A 37 8.67 -0.49 -12.35
CA GLU A 37 9.91 0.24 -12.08
C GLU A 37 10.55 -0.24 -10.77
N ASP A 38 11.80 -0.67 -10.81
CA ASP A 38 12.60 -1.00 -9.62
C ASP A 38 13.22 0.28 -9.02
N ARG A 39 12.37 1.16 -8.52
CA ARG A 39 12.82 2.40 -7.89
C ARG A 39 13.52 2.13 -6.57
N LYS A 40 14.77 2.55 -6.48
CA LYS A 40 15.56 2.46 -5.25
C LYS A 40 15.57 3.78 -4.51
N ARG A 41 15.41 3.71 -3.19
CA ARG A 41 15.61 4.88 -2.34
C ARG A 41 17.10 5.20 -2.26
N LEU A 42 17.46 6.42 -2.58
CA LEU A 42 18.81 6.91 -2.30
C LEU A 42 19.00 6.94 -0.78
N VAL A 43 19.90 6.13 -0.29
CA VAL A 43 20.31 6.18 1.12
C VAL A 43 21.30 7.33 1.24
N PRO A 44 20.99 8.41 1.96
CA PRO A 44 21.94 9.50 2.16
C PRO A 44 23.21 8.95 2.83
N HIS A 45 24.38 9.24 2.27
CA HIS A 45 25.63 8.99 2.99
C HIS A 45 25.62 9.80 4.30
N LEU A 46 25.54 9.07 5.43
CA LEU A 46 25.59 9.71 6.73
C LEU A 46 26.95 10.33 6.93
N SER A 47 26.98 11.63 7.24
CA SER A 47 28.18 12.30 7.72
C SER A 47 28.69 11.63 9.02
N PHE A 48 29.95 11.88 9.36
CA PHE A 48 30.51 11.40 10.64
C PHE A 48 29.61 11.72 11.85
N TRP A 49 29.09 12.94 11.93
CA TRP A 49 28.13 13.37 12.95
C TRP A 49 26.78 12.65 12.87
N GLY A 50 26.33 12.31 11.66
CA GLY A 50 25.14 11.49 11.44
C GLY A 50 25.31 10.06 11.98
N ARG A 51 26.50 9.47 11.80
CA ARG A 51 26.85 8.14 12.35
C ARG A 51 26.94 8.14 13.87
N LEU A 52 27.54 9.19 14.47
CA LEU A 52 27.57 9.35 15.92
C LEU A 52 26.15 9.43 16.55
N LYS A 53 25.21 10.11 15.88
CA LYS A 53 23.81 10.18 16.33
C LYS A 53 23.08 8.83 16.28
N GLN A 54 23.65 7.81 15.63
CA GLN A 54 23.11 6.45 15.61
C GLN A 54 23.63 5.55 16.72
N ILE A 55 24.62 6.02 17.53
CA ILE A 55 25.14 5.26 18.65
C ILE A 55 24.02 5.08 19.70
N SER A 56 23.76 3.84 20.09
CA SER A 56 22.62 3.47 20.94
C SER A 56 22.58 4.22 22.28
N ILE A 57 23.71 4.48 22.89
CA ILE A 57 23.81 5.24 24.14
C ILE A 57 23.40 6.70 23.95
N LEU A 58 23.90 7.36 22.89
CA LEU A 58 23.53 8.74 22.56
C LEU A 58 22.05 8.88 22.20
N ARG A 59 21.50 7.88 21.55
CA ARG A 59 20.07 7.85 21.23
C ARG A 59 19.21 7.73 22.48
N ARG A 60 19.58 6.86 23.42
CA ARG A 60 18.88 6.73 24.72
C ARG A 60 18.94 8.02 25.54
N MET A 61 20.09 8.68 25.56
CA MET A 61 20.24 10.00 26.25
C MET A 61 19.37 11.08 25.61
N ALA A 62 19.08 10.98 24.32
CA ALA A 62 18.18 11.86 23.57
C ALA A 62 16.70 11.42 23.61
N GLY A 63 16.30 10.49 24.49
CA GLY A 63 14.94 9.99 24.61
C GLY A 63 14.43 9.19 23.40
N LYS A 64 15.34 8.69 22.54
CA LYS A 64 15.01 7.92 21.33
C LYS A 64 15.20 6.41 21.57
N THR A 65 14.59 5.62 20.71
CA THR A 65 14.84 4.17 20.66
C THR A 65 16.34 3.88 20.51
N PRO A 66 16.88 2.81 21.15
CA PRO A 66 18.33 2.53 21.16
C PRO A 66 18.95 2.32 19.78
N TYR A 67 18.16 1.84 18.81
CA TYR A 67 18.63 1.63 17.45
C TYR A 67 17.81 2.46 16.46
N PRO A 68 18.32 2.71 15.22
CA PRO A 68 17.55 3.41 14.20
C PRO A 68 16.32 2.58 13.75
N VAL A 69 15.26 3.25 13.38
CA VAL A 69 14.04 2.60 12.83
C VAL A 69 14.40 1.82 11.56
N SER A 70 15.27 2.41 10.72
CA SER A 70 15.73 1.78 9.49
C SER A 70 17.21 1.40 9.61
N PRO A 71 17.55 0.11 9.65
CA PRO A 71 18.93 -0.34 9.72
C PRO A 71 19.70 -0.10 8.43
N GLU A 72 21.03 -0.24 8.48
CA GLU A 72 21.92 -0.21 7.32
C GLU A 72 21.52 -1.26 6.27
N PRO A 73 21.87 -1.04 4.96
CA PRO A 73 21.38 -1.87 3.87
C PRO A 73 21.53 -3.39 4.04
N PRO A 74 22.66 -3.96 4.50
CA PRO A 74 22.76 -5.42 4.67
C PRO A 74 21.77 -6.00 5.68
N LEU A 75 21.54 -5.28 6.80
CA LEU A 75 20.56 -5.71 7.80
C LEU A 75 19.13 -5.53 7.29
N ARG A 76 18.89 -4.46 6.55
CA ARG A 76 17.58 -4.23 5.93
C ARG A 76 17.20 -5.36 4.99
N GLN A 77 18.12 -5.80 4.12
CA GLN A 77 17.91 -6.92 3.21
C GLN A 77 17.64 -8.23 3.96
N PHE A 78 18.30 -8.45 5.10
CA PHE A 78 18.01 -9.60 5.95
C PHE A 78 16.59 -9.55 6.52
N LEU A 79 16.13 -8.37 6.96
CA LEU A 79 14.76 -8.20 7.49
C LEU A 79 13.68 -8.35 6.43
N SER A 80 13.97 -7.97 5.18
CA SER A 80 13.05 -8.02 4.05
C SER A 80 13.17 -9.29 3.20
N CYS A 81 13.98 -10.28 3.59
CA CYS A 81 14.29 -11.43 2.74
C CYS A 81 13.06 -12.16 2.18
N ASN A 82 11.99 -12.28 2.96
CA ASN A 82 10.76 -12.93 2.52
C ASN A 82 9.96 -12.06 1.54
N THR A 83 9.89 -10.75 1.77
CA THR A 83 9.23 -9.81 0.86
C THR A 83 10.04 -9.64 -0.43
N ASP A 84 11.38 -9.62 -0.34
CA ASP A 84 12.27 -9.56 -1.52
C ASP A 84 12.12 -10.83 -2.37
N ARG A 85 11.97 -12.02 -1.74
CA ARG A 85 11.66 -13.27 -2.44
C ARG A 85 10.33 -13.19 -3.19
N PHE A 86 9.29 -12.64 -2.56
CA PHE A 86 8.00 -12.45 -3.23
C PHE A 86 8.12 -11.53 -4.46
N ILE A 87 8.83 -10.41 -4.32
CA ILE A 87 9.08 -9.49 -5.45
C ILE A 87 9.77 -10.25 -6.60
N GLY A 88 10.87 -10.97 -6.30
CA GLY A 88 11.64 -11.70 -7.29
C GLY A 88 10.86 -12.79 -8.03
N ASN A 89 9.93 -13.47 -7.33
CA ASN A 89 9.14 -14.56 -7.89
C ASN A 89 7.89 -14.09 -8.64
N ASN A 90 7.28 -12.95 -8.24
CA ASN A 90 5.92 -12.61 -8.67
C ASN A 90 5.81 -11.29 -9.43
N ILE A 91 6.81 -10.41 -9.37
CA ILE A 91 6.76 -9.08 -10.00
C ILE A 91 7.91 -8.92 -10.98
N SER A 92 7.61 -8.76 -12.27
CA SER A 92 8.62 -8.45 -13.29
C SER A 92 9.07 -7.01 -13.16
N MET A 93 10.35 -6.81 -12.85
CA MET A 93 10.92 -5.49 -12.56
C MET A 93 11.81 -4.99 -13.70
N THR A 94 11.96 -3.66 -13.80
CA THR A 94 13.02 -3.06 -14.63
C THR A 94 14.39 -3.24 -13.97
N LEU A 95 15.44 -2.76 -14.62
CA LEU A 95 16.71 -2.51 -13.94
C LEU A 95 16.51 -1.47 -12.83
N PRO A 96 17.36 -1.51 -11.77
CA PRO A 96 17.26 -0.56 -10.66
C PRO A 96 17.35 0.90 -11.10
N VAL A 97 16.41 1.72 -10.63
CA VAL A 97 16.33 3.15 -10.91
C VAL A 97 16.77 3.95 -9.69
N TYR A 98 17.85 4.72 -9.86
CA TYR A 98 18.38 5.63 -8.84
C TYR A 98 18.19 7.09 -9.30
N GLY A 99 17.27 7.81 -8.68
CA GLY A 99 16.96 9.20 -9.01
C GLY A 99 15.99 9.36 -10.17
N ASP A 100 16.45 9.72 -11.38
CA ASP A 100 15.61 9.99 -12.54
C ASP A 100 15.24 8.70 -13.30
N SER A 101 14.03 8.66 -13.84
CA SER A 101 13.50 7.55 -14.65
C SER A 101 13.77 7.69 -16.16
N ALA A 102 14.44 8.76 -16.60
CA ALA A 102 14.61 9.09 -18.02
C ALA A 102 15.20 7.93 -18.85
N PHE A 103 16.15 7.17 -18.31
CA PHE A 103 16.76 6.04 -19.01
C PHE A 103 15.77 4.90 -19.35
N LEU A 104 14.63 4.84 -18.68
CA LEU A 104 13.62 3.78 -18.91
C LEU A 104 13.13 3.80 -20.36
N GLN A 105 12.86 4.99 -20.91
CA GLN A 105 12.41 5.11 -22.29
C GLN A 105 13.48 4.68 -23.28
N GLU A 106 14.71 5.12 -23.09
CA GLU A 106 15.84 4.76 -23.96
C GLU A 106 16.13 3.24 -23.91
N LYS A 107 16.09 2.66 -22.71
CA LYS A 107 16.43 1.24 -22.49
C LYS A 107 15.34 0.28 -22.93
N TYR A 108 14.07 0.60 -22.68
CA TYR A 108 12.99 -0.34 -22.84
C TYR A 108 12.01 -0.01 -23.96
N ASN A 109 11.98 1.24 -24.42
CA ASN A 109 11.03 1.74 -25.43
C ASN A 109 9.58 1.37 -25.12
N PHE A 110 9.11 1.79 -23.95
CA PHE A 110 7.73 1.54 -23.52
C PHE A 110 6.72 2.31 -24.37
N ASP A 111 5.59 1.67 -24.67
CA ASP A 111 4.45 2.27 -25.36
C ASP A 111 3.56 3.07 -24.39
N ALA A 112 3.54 2.69 -23.12
CA ALA A 112 2.72 3.32 -22.08
C ALA A 112 3.41 3.32 -20.71
N TYR A 113 3.12 4.36 -19.92
CA TYR A 113 3.48 4.46 -18.52
C TYR A 113 2.22 4.60 -17.68
N ILE A 114 2.11 3.78 -16.63
CA ILE A 114 1.01 3.83 -15.67
C ILE A 114 1.56 4.18 -14.29
N VAL A 115 1.14 5.32 -13.77
CA VAL A 115 1.51 5.78 -12.42
C VAL A 115 0.44 5.35 -11.42
N GLY A 116 0.86 4.69 -10.37
CA GLY A 116 -0.02 4.22 -9.29
C GLY A 116 -0.01 2.68 -9.16
N SER A 117 -0.73 2.14 -8.28
CA SER A 117 -1.48 2.80 -7.20
C SER A 117 -0.53 3.31 -6.09
N ASP A 118 -1.00 3.31 -4.83
CA ASP A 118 -0.33 3.82 -3.64
C ASP A 118 -0.13 5.35 -3.65
N GLN A 119 0.51 5.90 -2.61
CA GLN A 119 0.62 7.34 -2.34
C GLN A 119 1.70 8.02 -3.21
N VAL A 120 1.66 7.75 -4.52
CA VAL A 120 2.63 8.28 -5.50
C VAL A 120 2.52 9.80 -5.68
N TRP A 121 1.34 10.37 -5.42
CA TRP A 121 1.10 11.81 -5.49
C TRP A 121 1.12 12.49 -4.12
N ARG A 122 1.79 11.88 -3.14
CA ARG A 122 2.05 12.49 -1.83
C ARG A 122 3.50 12.98 -1.76
N PRO A 123 3.75 14.30 -1.71
CA PRO A 123 5.12 14.85 -1.81
C PRO A 123 6.09 14.32 -0.76
N ILE A 124 5.63 14.11 0.48
CA ILE A 124 6.48 13.63 1.58
C ILE A 124 6.99 12.18 1.38
N TYR A 125 6.33 11.39 0.52
CA TYR A 125 6.72 10.01 0.22
C TYR A 125 7.39 9.86 -1.14
N SER A 126 7.33 10.91 -1.98
CA SER A 126 7.79 10.89 -3.37
C SER A 126 8.89 11.96 -3.58
N PRO A 127 10.14 11.69 -3.14
CA PRO A 127 11.21 12.68 -3.18
C PRO A 127 11.55 13.17 -4.60
N ASN A 128 11.31 12.36 -5.63
CA ASN A 128 11.37 12.75 -7.03
C ASN A 128 9.94 12.82 -7.61
N LEU A 129 9.17 13.79 -7.13
CA LEU A 129 7.74 13.89 -7.38
C LEU A 129 7.40 14.00 -8.87
N SER A 130 8.19 14.76 -9.64
CA SER A 130 7.95 14.96 -11.08
C SER A 130 7.98 13.66 -11.89
N ASN A 131 8.76 12.67 -11.50
CA ASN A 131 8.75 11.35 -12.15
C ASN A 131 7.40 10.63 -12.01
N TYR A 132 6.68 10.83 -10.91
CA TYR A 132 5.31 10.33 -10.74
C TYR A 132 4.26 11.18 -11.47
N PHE A 133 4.69 12.25 -12.14
CA PHE A 133 3.95 13.01 -13.14
C PHE A 133 4.52 12.83 -14.55
N LEU A 134 5.38 11.81 -14.73
CA LEU A 134 5.93 11.35 -16.01
C LEU A 134 6.67 12.45 -16.81
N ASP A 135 7.37 13.36 -16.11
CA ASP A 135 8.14 14.46 -16.70
C ASP A 135 9.18 13.97 -17.72
N PHE A 136 9.83 12.84 -17.43
CA PHE A 136 10.85 12.23 -18.28
C PHE A 136 10.30 11.68 -19.61
N THR A 137 8.99 11.56 -19.75
CA THR A 137 8.36 11.08 -21.00
C THR A 137 8.03 12.19 -21.98
N LEU A 138 8.31 13.45 -21.62
CA LEU A 138 8.05 14.58 -22.49
C LEU A 138 8.85 14.47 -23.80
N GLY A 139 8.18 14.74 -24.93
CA GLY A 139 8.79 14.56 -26.26
C GLY A 139 8.69 13.15 -26.85
N HIS A 140 8.22 12.19 -26.08
CA HIS A 140 7.97 10.81 -26.56
C HIS A 140 6.49 10.57 -26.83
N HIS A 141 6.18 9.81 -27.87
CA HIS A 141 4.84 9.35 -28.20
C HIS A 141 4.49 8.10 -27.38
N VAL A 142 4.08 8.31 -26.12
CA VAL A 142 3.71 7.25 -25.18
C VAL A 142 2.41 7.60 -24.48
N LYS A 143 1.62 6.60 -24.13
CA LYS A 143 0.43 6.77 -23.28
C LYS A 143 0.86 7.08 -21.85
N ARG A 144 0.21 8.07 -21.23
CA ARG A 144 0.44 8.52 -19.84
C ARG A 144 -0.84 8.35 -19.05
N ILE A 145 -0.84 7.43 -18.11
CA ILE A 145 -2.04 7.04 -17.37
C ILE A 145 -1.75 7.13 -15.87
N ALA A 146 -2.66 7.72 -15.10
CA ALA A 146 -2.67 7.56 -13.64
C ALA A 146 -3.80 6.59 -13.28
N TYR A 147 -3.42 5.45 -12.67
CA TYR A 147 -4.38 4.47 -12.21
C TYR A 147 -4.43 4.41 -10.70
N ALA A 148 -5.57 4.81 -10.13
CA ALA A 148 -5.82 4.83 -8.68
C ALA A 148 -4.66 5.47 -7.90
N ALA A 149 -4.04 6.54 -8.45
CA ALA A 149 -3.00 7.30 -7.79
C ALA A 149 -3.57 7.94 -6.51
N SER A 150 -2.77 7.98 -5.44
CA SER A 150 -3.25 8.46 -4.15
C SER A 150 -2.45 9.66 -3.64
N PHE A 151 -3.16 10.67 -3.15
CA PHE A 151 -2.59 11.77 -2.36
C PHE A 151 -2.39 11.35 -0.88
N GLY A 152 -3.10 10.32 -0.42
CA GLY A 152 -3.02 9.80 0.94
C GLY A 152 -3.71 10.67 1.99
N THR A 153 -4.09 11.89 1.65
CA THR A 153 -4.75 12.89 2.50
C THR A 153 -5.77 13.67 1.68
N ASP A 154 -6.67 14.37 2.33
CA ASP A 154 -7.59 15.35 1.74
C ASP A 154 -7.06 16.79 1.82
N GLU A 155 -5.90 16.97 2.45
CA GLU A 155 -5.18 18.24 2.49
C GLU A 155 -4.19 18.36 1.31
N TRP A 156 -3.91 19.61 0.90
CA TRP A 156 -2.97 19.89 -0.17
C TRP A 156 -1.57 20.07 0.37
N GLU A 157 -0.70 19.07 0.17
CA GLU A 157 0.69 19.06 0.69
C GLU A 157 1.73 19.60 -0.31
N PHE A 158 1.35 19.99 -1.52
CA PHE A 158 2.27 20.52 -2.54
C PHE A 158 2.62 21.97 -2.26
N THR A 159 3.87 22.33 -2.46
CA THR A 159 4.29 23.74 -2.52
C THR A 159 3.71 24.41 -3.78
N SER A 160 3.66 25.75 -3.80
CA SER A 160 3.18 26.49 -4.99
C SER A 160 3.96 26.13 -6.26
N LYS A 161 5.28 25.91 -6.14
CA LYS A 161 6.13 25.50 -7.26
C LYS A 161 5.75 24.10 -7.74
N GLN A 162 5.65 23.13 -6.83
CA GLN A 162 5.24 21.77 -7.18
C GLN A 162 3.84 21.73 -7.79
N THR A 163 2.91 22.55 -7.26
CA THR A 163 1.54 22.65 -7.82
C THR A 163 1.59 23.11 -9.28
N ALA A 164 2.35 24.16 -9.58
CA ALA A 164 2.47 24.69 -10.95
C ALA A 164 3.09 23.65 -11.90
N GLU A 165 4.23 23.05 -11.51
CA GLU A 165 4.94 22.05 -12.32
C GLU A 165 4.08 20.80 -12.56
N CYS A 166 3.51 20.21 -11.50
CA CYS A 166 2.71 19.01 -11.61
C CYS A 166 1.39 19.25 -12.36
N SER A 167 0.78 20.44 -12.23
CA SER A 167 -0.43 20.81 -13.00
C SER A 167 -0.18 20.81 -14.51
N GLU A 168 0.98 21.31 -14.97
CA GLU A 168 1.31 21.27 -16.40
C GLU A 168 1.62 19.85 -16.90
N LEU A 169 2.20 19.02 -16.07
CA LEU A 169 2.51 17.63 -16.41
C LEU A 169 1.25 16.77 -16.47
N VAL A 170 0.37 16.85 -15.47
CA VAL A 170 -0.82 15.99 -15.40
C VAL A 170 -1.82 16.27 -16.51
N LYS A 171 -1.87 17.49 -17.05
CA LYS A 171 -2.67 17.85 -18.24
C LYS A 171 -2.25 17.10 -19.51
N LYS A 172 -1.08 16.46 -19.50
CA LYS A 172 -0.56 15.65 -20.61
C LYS A 172 -0.88 14.17 -20.46
N PHE A 173 -1.60 13.80 -19.42
CA PHE A 173 -2.06 12.43 -19.22
C PHE A 173 -3.26 12.13 -20.13
N ASP A 174 -3.26 10.95 -20.71
CA ASP A 174 -4.37 10.45 -21.53
C ASP A 174 -5.59 10.10 -20.66
N ALA A 175 -5.34 9.61 -19.42
CA ALA A 175 -6.39 9.29 -18.47
C ALA A 175 -5.88 9.40 -17.02
N VAL A 176 -6.74 9.90 -16.13
CA VAL A 176 -6.41 10.08 -14.71
C VAL A 176 -7.48 9.48 -13.82
N SER A 177 -7.07 8.56 -12.98
CA SER A 177 -7.89 8.08 -11.87
C SER A 177 -7.15 8.14 -10.54
N VAL A 178 -7.92 8.30 -9.47
CA VAL A 178 -7.43 8.40 -8.09
C VAL A 178 -8.15 7.40 -7.19
N ARG A 179 -7.51 7.01 -6.09
CA ARG A 179 -8.00 5.96 -5.19
C ARG A 179 -8.98 6.46 -4.14
N GLU A 180 -9.03 7.76 -3.88
CA GLU A 180 -9.93 8.39 -2.91
C GLU A 180 -10.78 9.49 -3.56
N ASP A 181 -12.03 9.64 -3.08
CA ASP A 181 -12.97 10.67 -3.56
C ASP A 181 -12.49 12.10 -3.29
N SER A 182 -11.74 12.30 -2.20
CA SER A 182 -11.05 13.57 -1.94
C SER A 182 -10.02 13.91 -3.01
N GLY A 183 -9.32 12.89 -3.56
CA GLY A 183 -8.35 13.06 -4.66
C GLY A 183 -8.99 13.64 -5.94
N VAL A 184 -10.25 13.26 -6.25
CA VAL A 184 -11.00 13.86 -7.37
C VAL A 184 -11.16 15.37 -7.17
N LYS A 185 -11.52 15.78 -5.94
CA LYS A 185 -11.68 17.20 -5.60
C LYS A 185 -10.34 17.95 -5.66
N LEU A 186 -9.25 17.32 -5.18
CA LEU A 186 -7.91 17.90 -5.23
C LEU A 186 -7.44 18.09 -6.68
N CYS A 187 -7.63 17.09 -7.56
CA CYS A 187 -7.33 17.17 -8.98
C CYS A 187 -8.09 18.34 -9.66
N LYS A 188 -9.40 18.46 -9.39
CA LYS A 188 -10.21 19.55 -9.96
C LYS A 188 -9.76 20.91 -9.47
N ARG A 189 -9.54 21.04 -8.15
CA ARG A 189 -9.21 22.33 -7.52
C ARG A 189 -7.82 22.84 -7.88
N TYR A 190 -6.81 21.97 -7.85
CA TYR A 190 -5.40 22.41 -7.91
C TYR A 190 -4.74 22.13 -9.25
N PHE A 191 -5.20 21.11 -9.98
CA PHE A 191 -4.67 20.78 -11.31
C PHE A 191 -5.60 21.20 -12.45
N GLY A 192 -6.87 21.49 -12.16
CA GLY A 192 -7.86 21.88 -13.17
C GLY A 192 -8.29 20.73 -14.09
N ILE A 193 -8.11 19.49 -13.69
CA ILE A 193 -8.47 18.28 -14.46
C ILE A 193 -9.61 17.52 -13.80
N ASP A 194 -10.32 16.74 -14.60
CA ASP A 194 -11.31 15.78 -14.13
C ASP A 194 -10.66 14.40 -13.97
N ALA A 195 -10.68 13.87 -12.75
CA ALA A 195 -10.19 12.54 -12.43
C ALA A 195 -11.34 11.60 -12.05
N VAL A 196 -11.16 10.30 -12.25
CA VAL A 196 -12.15 9.28 -11.89
C VAL A 196 -11.76 8.61 -10.59
N HIS A 197 -12.71 8.42 -9.66
CA HIS A 197 -12.49 7.61 -8.46
C HIS A 197 -12.62 6.12 -8.81
N LEU A 198 -11.56 5.34 -8.58
CA LEU A 198 -11.50 3.91 -8.89
C LEU A 198 -10.92 3.09 -7.74
N LEU A 199 -11.17 1.78 -7.78
CA LEU A 199 -10.64 0.82 -6.81
C LEU A 199 -9.12 0.73 -6.85
N ASP A 200 -8.54 0.42 -5.67
CA ASP A 200 -7.16 -0.04 -5.58
C ASP A 200 -6.96 -1.30 -6.45
N PRO A 201 -5.80 -1.44 -7.15
CA PRO A 201 -5.53 -2.59 -8.00
C PRO A 201 -5.74 -3.95 -7.34
N THR A 202 -5.51 -4.05 -6.03
CA THR A 202 -5.74 -5.31 -5.31
C THR A 202 -7.19 -5.81 -5.39
N MET A 203 -8.15 -4.93 -5.58
CA MET A 203 -9.56 -5.30 -5.73
C MET A 203 -9.95 -5.69 -7.16
N LEU A 204 -9.02 -5.60 -8.11
CA LEU A 204 -9.23 -6.04 -9.50
C LEU A 204 -9.01 -7.55 -9.69
N LEU A 205 -8.32 -8.19 -8.77
CA LEU A 205 -8.14 -9.64 -8.75
C LEU A 205 -9.23 -10.30 -7.90
N GLU A 206 -9.48 -11.57 -8.17
CA GLU A 206 -10.39 -12.35 -7.35
C GLU A 206 -9.68 -12.90 -6.09
N LYS A 207 -10.44 -13.23 -5.07
CA LYS A 207 -9.93 -13.83 -3.83
C LYS A 207 -9.10 -15.08 -4.12
N GLU A 208 -9.52 -15.86 -5.09
CA GLU A 208 -8.88 -17.10 -5.51
C GLU A 208 -7.47 -16.87 -6.08
N ASP A 209 -7.19 -15.74 -6.69
CA ASP A 209 -5.85 -15.37 -7.16
C ASP A 209 -4.86 -15.28 -5.99
N TYR A 210 -5.29 -14.72 -4.87
CA TYR A 210 -4.50 -14.61 -3.64
C TYR A 210 -4.38 -15.95 -2.90
N ILE A 211 -5.45 -16.74 -2.86
CA ILE A 211 -5.44 -18.09 -2.29
C ILE A 211 -4.43 -18.98 -3.03
N ASN A 212 -4.37 -18.88 -4.35
CA ASN A 212 -3.43 -19.65 -5.16
C ASN A 212 -1.97 -19.31 -4.83
N LEU A 213 -1.63 -18.07 -4.49
CA LEU A 213 -0.30 -17.70 -4.00
C LEU A 213 0.04 -18.40 -2.68
N VAL A 214 -0.92 -18.46 -1.76
CA VAL A 214 -0.75 -19.11 -0.44
C VAL A 214 -0.56 -20.63 -0.60
N ILE A 215 -1.33 -21.26 -1.47
CA ILE A 215 -1.24 -22.70 -1.75
C ILE A 215 0.09 -23.04 -2.41
N ALA A 216 0.56 -22.21 -3.35
CA ALA A 216 1.80 -22.45 -4.07
C ALA A 216 3.05 -22.41 -3.16
N GLU A 217 3.02 -21.65 -2.06
CA GLU A 217 4.13 -21.55 -1.08
C GLU A 217 3.93 -22.47 0.13
N ASP A 218 2.86 -23.31 0.17
CA ASP A 218 2.51 -24.23 1.27
C ASP A 218 2.56 -23.54 2.66
N GLU A 219 2.00 -22.33 2.74
CA GLU A 219 2.04 -21.54 3.97
C GLU A 219 1.28 -22.21 5.12
N PRO A 220 1.89 -22.31 6.29
CA PRO A 220 1.25 -22.97 7.44
C PRO A 220 0.06 -22.17 7.97
N VAL A 221 -0.90 -22.90 8.59
CA VAL A 221 -2.07 -22.29 9.21
C VAL A 221 -1.66 -21.52 10.48
N HIS A 222 -2.20 -20.32 10.64
CA HIS A 222 -2.03 -19.53 11.87
C HIS A 222 -2.87 -20.13 13.02
N ARG A 223 -2.33 -20.00 14.23
CA ARG A 223 -3.05 -20.36 15.45
C ARG A 223 -3.79 -19.16 15.99
N GLY A 224 -5.11 -19.22 16.03
CA GLY A 224 -5.99 -18.14 16.43
C GLY A 224 -7.02 -17.83 15.35
N ASN A 225 -7.99 -16.97 15.66
CA ASN A 225 -9.10 -16.64 14.78
C ASN A 225 -9.38 -15.13 14.70
N VAL A 226 -8.68 -14.30 15.48
CA VAL A 226 -8.72 -12.84 15.38
C VAL A 226 -7.38 -12.34 14.86
N MET A 227 -7.33 -12.01 13.57
CA MET A 227 -6.13 -11.47 12.93
C MET A 227 -5.91 -10.02 13.31
N THR A 228 -4.70 -9.67 13.72
CA THR A 228 -4.29 -8.27 13.93
C THR A 228 -3.25 -7.86 12.90
N TYR A 229 -3.48 -6.70 12.26
CA TYR A 229 -2.52 -6.11 11.34
C TYR A 229 -2.39 -4.61 11.60
N PHE A 230 -1.40 -4.24 12.41
CA PHE A 230 -1.13 -2.86 12.79
C PHE A 230 0.19 -2.35 12.22
N LEU A 231 0.12 -1.20 11.57
CA LEU A 231 1.31 -0.45 11.13
C LEU A 231 1.93 0.34 12.27
N ASP A 232 1.08 0.82 13.20
CA ASP A 232 1.47 1.58 14.41
C ASP A 232 0.79 0.94 15.62
N ARG A 233 1.48 -0.01 16.26
CA ARG A 233 0.96 -0.69 17.46
C ARG A 233 1.03 0.24 18.67
N THR A 234 -0.05 0.33 19.43
CA THR A 234 -0.16 1.08 20.68
C THR A 234 -0.84 0.24 21.76
N GLU A 235 -0.63 0.58 23.03
CA GLU A 235 -1.29 -0.09 24.16
C GLU A 235 -2.82 0.01 24.06
N GLU A 236 -3.35 1.13 23.58
CA GLU A 236 -4.78 1.33 23.35
C GLU A 236 -5.33 0.31 22.34
N LYS A 237 -4.62 0.11 21.21
CA LYS A 237 -5.03 -0.89 20.22
C LYS A 237 -4.94 -2.32 20.76
N ASP A 238 -3.95 -2.60 21.61
CA ASP A 238 -3.85 -3.90 22.28
C ASP A 238 -5.04 -4.14 23.20
N LEU A 239 -5.47 -3.14 23.99
CA LEU A 239 -6.69 -3.21 24.81
C LEU A 239 -7.94 -3.41 23.95
N MET A 240 -8.05 -2.73 22.81
CA MET A 240 -9.16 -2.94 21.88
C MET A 240 -9.20 -4.37 21.34
N VAL A 241 -8.05 -4.95 21.01
CA VAL A 241 -7.96 -6.37 20.59
C VAL A 241 -8.40 -7.30 21.70
N ASP A 242 -7.97 -7.07 22.93
CA ASP A 242 -8.38 -7.90 24.08
C ASP A 242 -9.89 -7.86 24.30
N MET A 243 -10.51 -6.67 24.22
CA MET A 243 -11.97 -6.51 24.31
C MET A 243 -12.69 -7.27 23.19
N ILE A 244 -12.20 -7.19 21.94
CA ILE A 244 -12.75 -7.92 20.80
C ILE A 244 -12.61 -9.43 21.00
N CYS A 245 -11.43 -9.91 21.41
CA CYS A 245 -11.18 -11.32 21.67
C CYS A 245 -12.09 -11.87 22.78
N GLN A 246 -12.25 -11.15 23.87
CA GLN A 246 -13.17 -11.50 24.95
C GLN A 246 -14.62 -11.62 24.43
N ARG A 247 -15.05 -10.65 23.63
CA ARG A 247 -16.41 -10.61 23.10
C ARG A 247 -16.70 -11.73 22.11
N LEU A 248 -15.74 -12.04 21.26
CA LEU A 248 -15.86 -13.07 20.20
C LEU A 248 -15.41 -14.45 20.65
N TYR A 249 -15.00 -14.62 21.91
CA TYR A 249 -14.37 -15.86 22.42
C TYR A 249 -13.20 -16.31 21.54
N GLY A 250 -12.42 -15.32 21.07
CA GLY A 250 -11.35 -15.53 20.10
C GLY A 250 -9.96 -15.47 20.70
N THR A 251 -8.99 -15.91 19.91
CA THR A 251 -7.56 -15.78 20.19
C THR A 251 -6.92 -14.96 19.08
N SER A 252 -6.23 -13.88 19.46
CA SER A 252 -5.56 -13.03 18.47
C SER A 252 -4.25 -13.64 17.98
N PHE A 253 -3.92 -13.34 16.73
CA PHE A 253 -2.61 -13.57 16.13
C PHE A 253 -2.20 -12.40 15.25
N SER A 254 -0.91 -12.23 15.05
CA SER A 254 -0.35 -11.13 14.24
C SER A 254 0.47 -11.68 13.08
N VAL A 255 0.40 -11.00 11.94
CA VAL A 255 1.18 -11.28 10.72
C VAL A 255 2.29 -10.26 10.51
N MET A 256 2.67 -9.56 11.57
CA MET A 256 3.79 -8.61 11.61
C MET A 256 5.00 -9.22 12.31
N PRO A 257 6.22 -8.67 12.14
CA PRO A 257 7.37 -9.06 12.94
C PRO A 257 7.07 -9.00 14.44
N GLU A 258 7.60 -9.95 15.22
CA GLU A 258 7.40 -9.99 16.68
C GLU A 258 7.93 -8.75 17.38
N LYS A 259 9.03 -8.17 16.86
CA LYS A 259 9.70 -6.99 17.39
C LYS A 259 10.16 -6.06 16.30
N GLN A 260 10.26 -4.78 16.64
CA GLN A 260 10.89 -3.80 15.76
C GLN A 260 12.41 -3.77 16.00
N TYR A 261 13.19 -3.60 14.92
CA TYR A 261 14.65 -3.52 15.01
C TYR A 261 15.11 -2.39 15.95
N CYS A 262 14.41 -1.26 15.96
CA CYS A 262 14.72 -0.13 16.83
C CYS A 262 14.63 -0.45 18.33
N GLU A 263 13.90 -1.50 18.73
CA GLU A 263 13.74 -1.94 20.11
C GLU A 263 14.87 -2.91 20.52
N VAL A 264 15.15 -3.90 19.67
CA VAL A 264 16.00 -5.05 20.03
C VAL A 264 17.39 -5.04 19.40
N GLY A 265 17.58 -4.33 18.29
CA GLY A 265 18.85 -4.23 17.58
C GLY A 265 19.38 -5.56 17.04
N PRO A 266 20.71 -5.66 16.81
CA PRO A 266 21.33 -6.83 16.18
C PRO A 266 21.11 -8.15 16.93
N ARG A 267 20.98 -8.12 18.25
CA ARG A 267 20.81 -9.35 19.07
C ARG A 267 19.43 -9.98 18.94
N GLY A 268 18.41 -9.21 18.51
CA GLY A 268 17.05 -9.68 18.31
C GLY A 268 16.62 -9.74 16.84
N LEU A 269 17.57 -9.76 15.92
CA LEU A 269 17.34 -9.58 14.50
C LEU A 269 16.37 -10.60 13.88
N SER A 270 16.45 -11.87 14.30
CA SER A 270 15.54 -12.92 13.84
C SER A 270 14.06 -12.67 14.14
N ARG A 271 13.77 -11.93 15.21
CA ARG A 271 12.40 -11.57 15.61
C ARG A 271 11.86 -10.35 14.84
N CYS A 272 12.70 -9.70 14.04
CA CYS A 272 12.38 -8.52 13.26
C CYS A 272 12.19 -8.84 11.77
N ILE A 273 12.35 -10.09 11.36
CA ILE A 273 12.15 -10.51 9.97
C ILE A 273 10.66 -10.38 9.63
N PHE A 274 10.38 -9.71 8.52
CA PHE A 274 9.01 -9.62 8.02
C PHE A 274 8.53 -11.01 7.56
N PRO A 275 7.37 -11.49 8.05
CA PRO A 275 6.71 -12.67 7.49
C PRO A 275 6.59 -12.60 5.97
N SER A 276 6.39 -13.74 5.31
CA SER A 276 6.15 -13.77 3.87
C SER A 276 4.86 -13.05 3.50
N VAL A 277 4.75 -12.57 2.25
CA VAL A 277 3.50 -12.00 1.72
C VAL A 277 2.40 -13.05 1.74
N THR A 278 2.74 -14.30 1.49
CA THR A 278 1.81 -15.43 1.50
C THR A 278 1.35 -15.79 2.91
N SER A 279 2.21 -15.66 3.92
CA SER A 279 1.81 -15.77 5.34
C SER A 279 0.84 -14.64 5.75
N TRP A 280 1.09 -13.41 5.27
CA TRP A 280 0.16 -12.30 5.49
C TRP A 280 -1.21 -12.56 4.84
N LEU A 281 -1.25 -13.08 3.60
CA LEU A 281 -2.48 -13.49 2.93
C LEU A 281 -3.17 -14.67 3.63
N ARG A 282 -2.37 -15.65 4.11
CA ARG A 282 -2.86 -16.78 4.90
C ARG A 282 -3.60 -16.31 6.14
N GLY A 283 -3.14 -15.24 6.77
CA GLY A 283 -3.82 -14.64 7.92
C GLY A 283 -5.27 -14.30 7.64
N PHE A 284 -5.60 -13.74 6.46
CA PHE A 284 -7.00 -13.48 6.07
C PHE A 284 -7.79 -14.76 5.78
N MET A 285 -7.15 -15.82 5.31
CA MET A 285 -7.83 -17.10 5.11
C MET A 285 -8.24 -17.73 6.45
N ASP A 286 -7.34 -17.69 7.43
CA ASP A 286 -7.51 -18.35 8.72
C ASP A 286 -8.38 -17.56 9.70
N ALA A 287 -8.42 -16.23 9.58
CA ALA A 287 -9.17 -15.37 10.49
C ALA A 287 -10.70 -15.55 10.35
N ASP A 288 -11.40 -15.52 11.49
CA ASP A 288 -12.84 -15.27 11.56
C ASP A 288 -13.15 -13.79 11.66
N TYR A 289 -12.20 -12.98 12.20
CA TYR A 289 -12.33 -11.55 12.40
C TYR A 289 -10.99 -10.84 12.20
N VAL A 290 -11.01 -9.61 11.67
CA VAL A 290 -9.79 -8.83 11.42
C VAL A 290 -9.85 -7.49 12.16
N VAL A 291 -8.75 -7.12 12.82
CA VAL A 291 -8.56 -5.82 13.45
C VAL A 291 -7.33 -5.15 12.85
N THR A 292 -7.50 -3.98 12.24
CA THR A 292 -6.42 -3.35 11.50
C THR A 292 -6.44 -1.83 11.56
N ASP A 293 -5.27 -1.19 11.49
CA ASP A 293 -5.10 0.25 11.25
C ASP A 293 -4.57 0.55 9.84
N SER A 294 -4.60 -0.46 8.96
CA SER A 294 -4.06 -0.38 7.61
C SER A 294 -5.16 -0.31 6.55
N PHE A 295 -5.01 0.61 5.59
CA PHE A 295 -5.87 0.66 4.41
C PHE A 295 -5.95 -0.70 3.69
N HIS A 296 -4.80 -1.34 3.42
CA HIS A 296 -4.80 -2.64 2.75
C HIS A 296 -5.30 -3.78 3.66
N GLY A 297 -5.14 -3.66 4.98
CA GLY A 297 -5.81 -4.58 5.92
C GLY A 297 -7.33 -4.54 5.76
N THR A 298 -7.90 -3.35 5.64
CA THR A 298 -9.33 -3.14 5.36
C THR A 298 -9.73 -3.68 3.98
N VAL A 299 -8.96 -3.36 2.93
CA VAL A 299 -9.20 -3.84 1.56
C VAL A 299 -9.24 -5.36 1.50
N PHE A 300 -8.24 -6.05 2.10
CA PHE A 300 -8.17 -7.50 2.09
C PHE A 300 -9.24 -8.16 2.97
N SER A 301 -9.69 -7.50 4.04
CA SER A 301 -10.86 -7.97 4.79
C SER A 301 -12.11 -8.00 3.92
N ILE A 302 -12.30 -6.97 3.06
CA ILE A 302 -13.40 -6.94 2.08
C ILE A 302 -13.24 -8.05 1.03
N ILE A 303 -12.03 -8.20 0.44
CA ILE A 303 -11.76 -9.22 -0.59
C ILE A 303 -12.03 -10.65 -0.06
N PHE A 304 -11.58 -10.93 1.18
CA PHE A 304 -11.73 -12.25 1.81
C PHE A 304 -13.08 -12.44 2.52
N ASN A 305 -13.97 -11.45 2.47
CA ASN A 305 -15.28 -11.48 3.15
C ASN A 305 -15.12 -11.75 4.66
N LYS A 306 -14.19 -11.08 5.31
CA LYS A 306 -13.97 -11.20 6.75
C LYS A 306 -14.61 -10.03 7.48
N PRO A 307 -15.39 -10.27 8.53
CA PRO A 307 -15.80 -9.20 9.43
C PRO A 307 -14.56 -8.50 10.00
N PHE A 308 -14.63 -7.18 10.11
CA PHE A 308 -13.46 -6.41 10.54
C PHE A 308 -13.83 -5.15 11.30
N ILE A 309 -12.83 -4.63 12.02
CA ILE A 309 -12.76 -3.26 12.52
C ILE A 309 -11.52 -2.60 11.93
N ALA A 310 -11.70 -1.43 11.34
CA ALA A 310 -10.64 -0.53 10.93
C ALA A 310 -10.44 0.53 12.01
N ILE A 311 -9.25 0.58 12.62
CA ILE A 311 -8.93 1.60 13.62
C ILE A 311 -8.34 2.81 12.92
N ALA A 312 -8.97 3.96 13.11
CA ALA A 312 -8.57 5.22 12.50
C ALA A 312 -7.15 5.62 12.91
N ASN A 313 -6.31 5.93 11.92
CA ASN A 313 -4.99 6.50 12.15
C ASN A 313 -4.91 7.87 11.47
N LYS A 314 -5.08 8.94 12.28
CA LYS A 314 -5.10 10.33 11.79
C LYS A 314 -3.80 10.74 11.10
N GLU A 315 -2.65 10.24 11.57
CA GLU A 315 -1.33 10.60 11.03
C GLU A 315 -1.09 10.01 9.65
N ARG A 316 -1.72 8.86 9.34
CA ARG A 316 -1.58 8.16 8.05
C ARG A 316 -2.62 8.56 7.01
N GLY A 317 -3.56 9.45 7.35
CA GLY A 317 -4.62 9.95 6.48
C GLY A 317 -5.88 9.08 6.51
N LEU A 318 -6.97 9.69 6.98
CA LEU A 318 -8.29 9.06 7.11
C LEU A 318 -9.05 8.98 5.77
N SER A 319 -8.76 9.90 4.85
CA SER A 319 -9.51 10.07 3.60
C SER A 319 -9.63 8.78 2.79
N ARG A 320 -8.57 7.96 2.75
CA ARG A 320 -8.58 6.67 2.04
C ARG A 320 -9.53 5.65 2.67
N PHE A 321 -9.54 5.56 4.01
CA PHE A 321 -10.47 4.69 4.74
C PHE A 321 -11.90 5.15 4.55
N SER A 322 -12.17 6.43 4.77
CA SER A 322 -13.51 7.02 4.63
C SER A 322 -14.05 6.84 3.21
N SER A 323 -13.20 7.08 2.20
CA SER A 323 -13.58 6.91 0.80
C SER A 323 -13.91 5.44 0.46
N LEU A 324 -13.06 4.49 0.89
CA LEU A 324 -13.29 3.07 0.68
C LEU A 324 -14.56 2.60 1.39
N LEU A 325 -14.67 2.86 2.69
CA LEU A 325 -15.78 2.38 3.50
C LEU A 325 -17.11 2.98 3.04
N LYS A 326 -17.14 4.25 2.67
CA LYS A 326 -18.29 4.90 2.06
C LYS A 326 -18.72 4.23 0.75
N MET A 327 -17.77 3.86 -0.11
CA MET A 327 -18.06 3.17 -1.37
C MET A 327 -18.79 1.84 -1.12
N PHE A 328 -18.43 1.13 -0.05
CA PHE A 328 -19.01 -0.17 0.30
C PHE A 328 -20.17 -0.11 1.29
N GLY A 329 -20.51 1.06 1.83
CA GLY A 329 -21.54 1.24 2.87
C GLY A 329 -21.14 0.56 4.19
N LEU A 330 -19.87 0.71 4.58
CA LEU A 330 -19.23 0.09 5.74
C LEU A 330 -18.60 1.13 6.68
N GLU A 331 -19.12 2.37 6.68
CA GLU A 331 -18.57 3.47 7.46
C GLU A 331 -18.58 3.18 8.98
N ASP A 332 -19.53 2.38 9.44
CA ASP A 332 -19.65 1.89 10.81
C ASP A 332 -18.44 1.04 11.26
N ARG A 333 -17.67 0.50 10.34
CA ARG A 333 -16.48 -0.31 10.63
C ARG A 333 -15.23 0.51 10.94
N LEU A 334 -15.27 1.83 10.81
CA LEU A 334 -14.18 2.73 11.18
C LEU A 334 -14.40 3.24 12.60
N VAL A 335 -13.51 2.85 13.50
CA VAL A 335 -13.55 3.23 14.92
C VAL A 335 -12.35 4.11 15.27
N PHE A 336 -12.51 4.98 16.26
CA PHE A 336 -11.48 5.94 16.68
C PHE A 336 -10.92 5.61 18.06
N SER A 337 -11.70 4.91 18.89
CA SER A 337 -11.33 4.56 20.26
C SER A 337 -12.00 3.26 20.69
N ALA A 338 -11.64 2.78 21.88
CA ALA A 338 -12.27 1.61 22.50
C ALA A 338 -13.76 1.82 22.83
N GLU A 339 -14.17 3.08 23.03
CA GLU A 339 -15.57 3.44 23.33
C GLU A 339 -16.51 3.19 22.14
N ASP A 340 -15.96 3.18 20.91
CA ASP A 340 -16.72 2.91 19.69
C ASP A 340 -17.05 1.40 19.52
N LEU A 341 -16.40 0.51 20.28
CA LEU A 341 -16.55 -0.94 20.18
C LEU A 341 -17.84 -1.41 20.89
N THR A 342 -19.00 -1.12 20.31
CA THR A 342 -20.27 -1.56 20.86
C THR A 342 -20.55 -3.05 20.60
N VAL A 343 -21.47 -3.60 21.40
CA VAL A 343 -21.91 -4.99 21.23
C VAL A 343 -22.53 -5.20 19.85
N GLU A 344 -23.35 -4.26 19.42
CA GLU A 344 -24.06 -4.26 18.14
C GLU A 344 -23.07 -4.26 16.98
N LEU A 345 -22.02 -3.44 17.07
CA LEU A 345 -20.97 -3.36 16.05
C LEU A 345 -20.22 -4.70 15.91
N LEU A 346 -19.79 -5.30 17.02
CA LEU A 346 -19.01 -6.52 17.01
C LEU A 346 -19.82 -7.77 16.65
N SER A 347 -21.11 -7.82 17.03
CA SER A 347 -22.00 -8.95 16.70
C SER A 347 -22.78 -8.75 15.39
N GLY A 348 -22.78 -7.53 14.85
CA GLY A 348 -23.48 -7.17 13.63
C GLY A 348 -22.95 -7.93 12.41
N LYS A 349 -23.83 -8.65 11.71
CA LYS A 349 -23.47 -9.37 10.48
C LYS A 349 -23.26 -8.37 9.33
N MET A 350 -22.13 -8.49 8.66
CA MET A 350 -21.85 -7.79 7.40
C MET A 350 -22.55 -8.51 6.24
N ASP A 351 -23.27 -7.75 5.42
CA ASP A 351 -23.88 -8.29 4.19
C ASP A 351 -22.85 -8.37 3.06
N PHE A 352 -22.09 -9.45 3.04
CA PHE A 352 -21.09 -9.69 2.00
C PHE A 352 -21.67 -9.90 0.60
N ASN A 353 -22.94 -10.23 0.46
CA ASN A 353 -23.59 -10.29 -0.86
C ASN A 353 -23.67 -8.89 -1.47
N LYS A 354 -24.12 -7.91 -0.67
CA LYS A 354 -24.14 -6.49 -1.07
C LYS A 354 -22.73 -5.96 -1.34
N VAL A 355 -21.78 -6.22 -0.42
CA VAL A 355 -20.38 -5.79 -0.56
C VAL A 355 -19.75 -6.35 -1.84
N ASN A 356 -19.93 -7.64 -2.12
CA ASN A 356 -19.41 -8.27 -3.33
C ASN A 356 -20.10 -7.78 -4.61
N ALA A 357 -21.38 -7.41 -4.56
CA ALA A 357 -22.08 -6.80 -5.70
C ALA A 357 -21.47 -5.43 -6.03
N ILE A 358 -21.22 -4.59 -5.02
CA ILE A 358 -20.55 -3.30 -5.19
C ILE A 358 -19.14 -3.51 -5.75
N ARG A 359 -18.36 -4.45 -5.18
CA ARG A 359 -17.00 -4.74 -5.65
C ARG A 359 -16.98 -5.11 -7.12
N ARG A 360 -17.85 -6.01 -7.58
CA ARG A 360 -17.92 -6.40 -8.99
C ARG A 360 -18.28 -5.25 -9.92
N TYR A 361 -19.21 -4.38 -9.50
CA TYR A 361 -19.58 -3.20 -10.28
C TYR A 361 -18.40 -2.22 -10.44
N GLU A 362 -17.73 -1.87 -9.34
CA GLU A 362 -16.59 -0.96 -9.37
C GLU A 362 -15.35 -1.58 -10.04
N GLN A 363 -15.16 -2.91 -9.93
CA GLN A 363 -14.13 -3.66 -10.65
C GLN A 363 -14.33 -3.58 -12.17
N ALA A 364 -15.56 -3.80 -12.67
CA ALA A 364 -15.87 -3.69 -14.09
C ALA A 364 -15.62 -2.28 -14.63
N LYS A 365 -16.00 -1.24 -13.85
CA LYS A 365 -15.73 0.16 -14.17
C LYS A 365 -14.21 0.45 -14.25
N ALA A 366 -13.44 -0.09 -13.33
CA ALA A 366 -11.99 0.09 -13.29
C ALA A 366 -11.28 -0.63 -14.45
N LEU A 367 -11.69 -1.86 -14.77
CA LEU A 367 -11.16 -2.61 -15.92
C LEU A 367 -11.47 -1.89 -17.24
N MET A 368 -12.70 -1.39 -17.41
CA MET A 368 -13.07 -0.60 -18.58
C MET A 368 -12.27 0.70 -18.71
N PHE A 369 -11.97 1.37 -17.59
CA PHE A 369 -11.09 2.55 -17.59
C PHE A 369 -9.69 2.19 -18.11
N ILE A 370 -9.08 1.11 -17.62
CA ILE A 370 -7.75 0.66 -18.06
C ILE A 370 -7.77 0.34 -19.57
N GLU A 371 -8.73 -0.47 -20.03
CA GLU A 371 -8.85 -0.86 -21.44
C GLU A 371 -9.00 0.36 -22.37
N ASN A 372 -9.86 1.32 -22.00
CA ASN A 372 -10.08 2.52 -22.81
C ASN A 372 -8.90 3.47 -22.81
N SER A 373 -8.15 3.54 -21.70
CA SER A 373 -6.96 4.39 -21.60
C SER A 373 -5.79 3.88 -22.44
N LEU A 374 -5.75 2.58 -22.73
CA LEU A 374 -4.70 1.93 -23.52
C LEU A 374 -5.02 1.85 -25.04
N LYS A 375 -6.24 2.15 -25.46
CA LYS A 375 -6.61 2.29 -26.88
C LYS A 375 -6.09 3.60 -27.44
#